data_e56650c904e6353380ad12d875a8a41b
#
_entry.id   e56650c904e6353380ad12d875a8a41b
#
_cell.length_a   1.000
_cell.length_b   1.000
_cell.length_c   1.000
_cell.angle_alpha   90.00
_cell.angle_beta   90.00
_cell.angle_gamma   90.00
#
_symmetry.space_group_name_H-M   'P 1'
#
loop_
_entity.id
_entity.type
_entity.pdbx_description
1 polymer ?
#
loop_
_entity_poly.entity_id
_entity_poly.type
_entity_poly.pdbx_seq_one_letter_code
_entity_poly.pdbx_strand_id
1 'polypeptide(L)'
;MTPIDSIAILDCGGQYTKVIDRKVRELGVRSEIFPISVAPAKLAEFRGLILSGGPSSVFGDAAPACDPALWQLGVPVLGICYGMQLMNLQLGGHVASAAGEYGATDLTIDPACRLFAGLEPRQRVLMSHGDSVQELAPGFTIVGRSAGAVGAIADEARGFYGVQFHPEVDLTEHGRQILATFLSDICGLAGNYVLEDRIETAIAKIRATVGAHPVLVLVSGGVDSAVSAALLLKALGPEQVYAVHIDHGLMRKGESDRICQVLGELGFTHLIRRDAADAFFHDTVEVDGRELGPLTALADPEEKRRLIGEIFLKVLREVALGLDLDLDETFWAQGTLRPDLIESGNPEVSGFAHKIKTHHNDIEPVRRARERGYVIETNWDWHKDEVRQVGRRLGIPEEIASRQPFPGPGLGVRILADHGLGGPTTAEIREVAAFVSEHHGAY
;
A
#
# COMPACT_ATOMS: atom_id res chain seq x y z
N MET A 1 -19.68 -6.35 -20.93
CA MET A 1 -18.85 -6.59 -19.75
C MET A 1 -19.77 -6.60 -18.55
N THR A 2 -19.71 -7.62 -17.71
CA THR A 2 -20.44 -7.63 -16.45
C THR A 2 -19.87 -6.51 -15.58
N PRO A 3 -20.68 -5.66 -14.93
CA PRO A 3 -20.16 -4.65 -14.03
C PRO A 3 -19.27 -5.32 -12.97
N ILE A 4 -18.10 -4.74 -12.72
CA ILE A 4 -17.21 -5.26 -11.69
C ILE A 4 -17.87 -4.97 -10.34
N ASP A 5 -18.05 -6.02 -9.54
CA ASP A 5 -18.56 -5.89 -8.18
C ASP A 5 -17.62 -5.02 -7.35
N SER A 6 -18.13 -3.93 -6.80
CA SER A 6 -17.32 -2.95 -6.08
C SER A 6 -18.00 -2.45 -4.81
N ILE A 7 -17.17 -2.11 -3.81
CA ILE A 7 -17.56 -1.54 -2.54
C ILE A 7 -16.77 -0.26 -2.26
N ALA A 8 -17.40 0.75 -1.68
CA ALA A 8 -16.69 1.92 -1.22
C ALA A 8 -16.31 1.80 0.26
N ILE A 9 -15.08 2.19 0.59
CA ILE A 9 -14.58 2.26 1.95
C ILE A 9 -14.42 3.74 2.31
N LEU A 10 -15.13 4.20 3.33
CA LEU A 10 -15.05 5.57 3.80
C LEU A 10 -14.04 5.66 4.94
N ASP A 11 -12.98 6.45 4.72
CA ASP A 11 -11.90 6.62 5.68
C ASP A 11 -12.25 7.64 6.75
N CYS A 12 -12.42 7.15 7.98
CA CYS A 12 -12.64 7.96 9.17
C CYS A 12 -11.33 8.35 9.88
N GLY A 13 -10.17 8.19 9.22
CA GLY A 13 -8.85 8.52 9.76
C GLY A 13 -8.21 7.39 10.57
N GLY A 14 -8.74 6.18 10.52
CA GLY A 14 -8.23 5.02 11.24
C GLY A 14 -7.03 4.37 10.54
N GLN A 15 -6.10 3.86 11.34
CA GLN A 15 -4.91 3.15 10.83
C GLN A 15 -5.24 1.86 10.06
N TYR A 16 -6.43 1.28 10.21
CA TYR A 16 -6.81 0.01 9.60
C TYR A 16 -7.59 0.13 8.29
N THR A 17 -7.85 1.34 7.77
CA THR A 17 -8.58 1.54 6.50
C THR A 17 -7.94 0.74 5.34
N LYS A 18 -6.60 0.73 5.26
CA LYS A 18 -5.86 -0.06 4.26
C LYS A 18 -5.96 -1.57 4.49
N VAL A 19 -6.11 -1.99 5.74
CA VAL A 19 -6.30 -3.42 6.07
C VAL A 19 -7.68 -3.86 5.64
N ILE A 20 -8.72 -3.01 5.82
CA ILE A 20 -10.06 -3.27 5.29
C ILE A 20 -10.02 -3.41 3.76
N ASP A 21 -9.38 -2.47 3.05
CA ASP A 21 -9.20 -2.51 1.59
C ASP A 21 -8.56 -3.82 1.13
N ARG A 22 -7.48 -4.22 1.78
CA ARG A 22 -6.78 -5.47 1.52
C ARG A 22 -7.68 -6.70 1.74
N LYS A 23 -8.37 -6.79 2.89
CA LYS A 23 -9.24 -7.93 3.22
C LYS A 23 -10.42 -8.06 2.25
N VAL A 24 -11.02 -6.95 1.82
CA VAL A 24 -12.07 -6.92 0.80
C VAL A 24 -11.55 -7.48 -0.53
N ARG A 25 -10.35 -7.05 -0.96
CA ARG A 25 -9.73 -7.54 -2.20
C ARG A 25 -9.31 -9.00 -2.14
N GLU A 26 -8.84 -9.48 -0.98
CA GLU A 26 -8.58 -10.91 -0.73
C GLU A 26 -9.85 -11.79 -0.84
N LEU A 27 -11.03 -11.17 -0.70
CA LEU A 27 -12.34 -11.82 -0.91
C LEU A 27 -12.85 -11.67 -2.36
N GLY A 28 -12.01 -11.18 -3.27
CA GLY A 28 -12.34 -11.05 -4.69
C GLY A 28 -13.28 -9.89 -5.02
N VAL A 29 -13.37 -8.89 -4.17
CA VAL A 29 -14.22 -7.71 -4.38
C VAL A 29 -13.33 -6.49 -4.63
N ARG A 30 -13.66 -5.70 -5.68
CA ARG A 30 -13.01 -4.41 -5.91
C ARG A 30 -13.41 -3.43 -4.81
N SER A 31 -12.43 -2.71 -4.28
CA SER A 31 -12.65 -1.67 -3.27
C SER A 31 -12.02 -0.35 -3.69
N GLU A 32 -12.68 0.75 -3.33
CA GLU A 32 -12.16 2.11 -3.48
C GLU A 32 -12.27 2.85 -2.16
N ILE A 33 -11.21 3.58 -1.79
CA ILE A 33 -11.17 4.35 -0.55
C ILE A 33 -11.52 5.80 -0.86
N PHE A 34 -12.46 6.33 -0.10
CA PHE A 34 -12.89 7.73 -0.15
C PHE A 34 -12.73 8.38 1.21
N PRO A 35 -12.51 9.71 1.26
CA PRO A 35 -12.65 10.44 2.50
C PRO A 35 -14.09 10.34 3.00
N ILE A 36 -14.27 10.36 4.32
CA ILE A 36 -15.61 10.33 4.93
C ILE A 36 -16.52 11.48 4.44
N SER A 37 -15.93 12.60 4.02
CA SER A 37 -16.63 13.78 3.49
C SER A 37 -17.00 13.69 2.01
N VAL A 38 -16.82 12.53 1.36
CA VAL A 38 -17.14 12.34 -0.05
C VAL A 38 -18.63 12.62 -0.33
N ALA A 39 -18.91 13.27 -1.46
CA ALA A 39 -20.30 13.53 -1.86
C ALA A 39 -21.02 12.20 -2.16
N PRO A 40 -22.25 11.96 -1.60
CA PRO A 40 -22.97 10.70 -1.78
C PRO A 40 -23.19 10.30 -3.25
N ALA A 41 -23.30 11.27 -4.15
CA ALA A 41 -23.46 11.00 -5.59
C ALA A 41 -22.31 10.18 -6.19
N LYS A 42 -21.09 10.27 -5.64
CA LYS A 42 -19.95 9.46 -6.08
C LYS A 42 -20.00 8.01 -5.59
N LEU A 43 -20.88 7.73 -4.64
CA LEU A 43 -21.03 6.41 -4.04
C LEU A 43 -22.18 5.61 -4.66
N ALA A 44 -22.98 6.20 -5.55
CA ALA A 44 -24.18 5.59 -6.10
C ALA A 44 -23.93 4.35 -6.99
N GLU A 45 -22.70 4.17 -7.50
CA GLU A 45 -22.34 3.02 -8.33
C GLU A 45 -21.88 1.80 -7.51
N PHE A 46 -21.60 1.99 -6.20
CA PHE A 46 -21.13 0.93 -5.34
C PHE A 46 -22.28 0.11 -4.77
N ARG A 47 -22.05 -1.21 -4.62
CA ARG A 47 -23.04 -2.16 -4.13
C ARG A 47 -23.17 -2.18 -2.59
N GLY A 48 -22.27 -1.50 -1.89
CA GLY A 48 -22.27 -1.38 -0.44
C GLY A 48 -21.17 -0.44 0.04
N LEU A 49 -21.25 -0.06 1.30
CA LEU A 49 -20.31 0.87 1.93
C LEU A 49 -19.71 0.24 3.20
N ILE A 50 -18.43 0.48 3.46
CA ILE A 50 -17.78 0.20 4.74
C ILE A 50 -17.27 1.53 5.31
N LEU A 51 -17.71 1.90 6.52
CA LEU A 51 -17.14 3.02 7.26
C LEU A 51 -16.06 2.46 8.19
N SER A 52 -14.83 2.96 8.07
CA SER A 52 -13.69 2.47 8.86
C SER A 52 -13.74 2.90 10.31
N GLY A 53 -12.85 2.37 11.12
CA GLY A 53 -12.53 2.93 12.44
C GLY A 53 -11.87 4.30 12.34
N GLY A 54 -11.75 5.00 13.46
CA GLY A 54 -11.11 6.30 13.55
C GLY A 54 -10.59 6.57 14.98
N PRO A 55 -9.57 7.45 15.12
CA PRO A 55 -8.97 7.75 16.41
C PRO A 55 -9.78 8.76 17.24
N SER A 56 -10.72 9.47 16.61
CA SER A 56 -11.49 10.56 17.21
C SER A 56 -12.74 10.05 17.92
N SER A 57 -13.27 10.85 18.84
CA SER A 57 -14.63 10.69 19.36
C SER A 57 -15.65 11.25 18.37
N VAL A 58 -16.79 10.56 18.17
CA VAL A 58 -17.83 10.99 17.23
C VAL A 58 -18.55 12.29 17.62
N PHE A 59 -18.37 12.74 18.86
CA PHE A 59 -18.94 14.00 19.39
C PHE A 59 -17.89 15.10 19.61
N GLY A 60 -16.66 14.93 19.12
CA GLY A 60 -15.63 15.98 19.14
C GLY A 60 -15.90 17.07 18.11
N ASP A 61 -15.48 18.31 18.38
CA ASP A 61 -15.71 19.47 17.51
C ASP A 61 -15.17 19.29 16.09
N ALA A 62 -14.12 18.48 15.91
CA ALA A 62 -13.51 18.17 14.62
C ALA A 62 -13.73 16.70 14.21
N ALA A 63 -14.80 16.06 14.72
CA ALA A 63 -15.07 14.66 14.41
C ALA A 63 -15.33 14.45 12.92
N PRO A 64 -14.67 13.48 12.27
CA PRO A 64 -14.96 13.13 10.90
C PRO A 64 -16.43 12.74 10.74
N ALA A 65 -17.17 13.41 9.84
CA ALA A 65 -18.59 13.15 9.61
C ALA A 65 -18.88 12.99 8.12
N CYS A 66 -19.84 12.15 7.79
CA CYS A 66 -20.36 12.02 6.44
C CYS A 66 -21.60 12.89 6.23
N ASP A 67 -21.89 13.17 4.96
CA ASP A 67 -23.17 13.78 4.56
C ASP A 67 -24.31 12.82 4.94
N PRO A 68 -25.34 13.28 5.70
CA PRO A 68 -26.49 12.46 6.07
C PRO A 68 -27.26 11.83 4.90
N ALA A 69 -27.16 12.39 3.70
CA ALA A 69 -27.73 11.80 2.49
C ALA A 69 -27.12 10.43 2.12
N LEU A 70 -25.94 10.08 2.69
CA LEU A 70 -25.34 8.77 2.56
C LEU A 70 -26.29 7.64 3.02
N TRP A 71 -27.03 7.87 4.11
CA TRP A 71 -27.96 6.87 4.66
C TRP A 71 -29.19 6.64 3.78
N GLN A 72 -29.38 7.46 2.73
CA GLN A 72 -30.50 7.38 1.79
C GLN A 72 -30.10 6.74 0.44
N LEU A 73 -28.86 6.30 0.27
CA LEU A 73 -28.38 5.68 -0.98
C LEU A 73 -29.03 4.33 -1.29
N GLY A 74 -29.66 3.68 -0.29
CA GLY A 74 -30.37 2.41 -0.49
C GLY A 74 -29.41 1.21 -0.67
N VAL A 75 -28.15 1.34 -0.28
CA VAL A 75 -27.15 0.27 -0.31
C VAL A 75 -26.81 -0.19 1.11
N PRO A 76 -26.41 -1.46 1.31
CA PRO A 76 -25.96 -1.95 2.61
C PRO A 76 -24.75 -1.18 3.14
N VAL A 77 -24.69 -1.02 4.47
CA VAL A 77 -23.61 -0.31 5.15
C VAL A 77 -23.08 -1.14 6.32
N LEU A 78 -21.75 -1.29 6.41
CA LEU A 78 -21.04 -1.83 7.57
C LEU A 78 -20.22 -0.73 8.24
N GLY A 79 -20.58 -0.35 9.46
CA GLY A 79 -19.78 0.55 10.30
C GLY A 79 -18.85 -0.25 11.22
N ILE A 80 -17.55 0.05 11.19
CA ILE A 80 -16.52 -0.58 12.02
C ILE A 80 -16.06 0.42 13.07
N CYS A 81 -16.15 0.07 14.37
CA CYS A 81 -15.71 0.88 15.50
C CYS A 81 -16.29 2.32 15.43
N TYR A 82 -15.49 3.30 15.07
CA TYR A 82 -15.95 4.68 14.82
C TYR A 82 -17.11 4.73 13.84
N GLY A 83 -17.05 3.98 12.75
CA GLY A 83 -18.10 3.93 11.73
C GLY A 83 -19.45 3.44 12.28
N MET A 84 -19.46 2.47 13.21
CA MET A 84 -20.68 2.05 13.92
C MET A 84 -21.22 3.19 14.79
N GLN A 85 -20.37 3.84 15.53
CA GLN A 85 -20.75 4.95 16.44
C GLN A 85 -21.31 6.13 15.65
N LEU A 86 -20.65 6.52 14.54
CA LEU A 86 -21.11 7.58 13.66
C LEU A 86 -22.48 7.27 13.04
N MET A 87 -22.65 6.05 12.53
CA MET A 87 -23.93 5.59 11.99
C MET A 87 -25.04 5.66 13.03
N ASN A 88 -24.81 5.13 14.23
CA ASN A 88 -25.80 5.19 15.31
C ASN A 88 -26.15 6.63 15.68
N LEU A 89 -25.14 7.50 15.84
CA LEU A 89 -25.33 8.90 16.21
C LEU A 89 -26.13 9.68 15.17
N GLN A 90 -25.74 9.60 13.89
CA GLN A 90 -26.40 10.34 12.82
C GLN A 90 -27.83 9.86 12.52
N LEU A 91 -28.17 8.64 12.89
CA LEU A 91 -29.51 8.07 12.74
C LEU A 91 -30.40 8.26 13.97
N GLY A 92 -29.93 9.03 14.98
CA GLY A 92 -30.72 9.46 16.11
C GLY A 92 -30.51 8.66 17.41
N GLY A 93 -29.45 7.86 17.48
CA GLY A 93 -29.01 7.20 18.70
C GLY A 93 -28.05 8.08 19.51
N HIS A 94 -27.54 7.52 20.61
CA HIS A 94 -26.62 8.22 21.52
C HIS A 94 -25.35 7.42 21.74
N VAL A 95 -24.21 8.12 21.72
CA VAL A 95 -22.86 7.59 21.99
C VAL A 95 -22.25 8.45 23.09
N ALA A 96 -21.57 7.82 24.03
CA ALA A 96 -20.90 8.54 25.12
C ALA A 96 -19.55 7.87 25.45
N SER A 97 -18.69 8.64 26.11
CA SER A 97 -17.43 8.12 26.65
C SER A 97 -17.72 7.08 27.73
N ALA A 98 -16.98 5.98 27.68
CA ALA A 98 -17.14 4.83 28.57
C ALA A 98 -15.78 4.38 29.11
N ALA A 99 -15.76 3.29 29.89
CA ALA A 99 -14.51 2.71 30.41
C ALA A 99 -13.55 2.21 29.29
N GLY A 100 -14.08 2.04 28.06
CA GLY A 100 -13.34 1.54 26.92
C GLY A 100 -12.96 0.05 27.03
N GLU A 101 -12.72 -0.58 25.90
CA GLU A 101 -12.22 -1.94 25.83
C GLU A 101 -11.04 -1.98 24.86
N TYR A 102 -9.92 -2.59 25.27
CA TYR A 102 -8.69 -2.66 24.49
C TYR A 102 -8.12 -4.09 24.54
N GLY A 103 -7.82 -4.62 23.35
CA GLY A 103 -7.25 -5.96 23.20
C GLY A 103 -8.29 -7.03 22.87
N ALA A 104 -7.88 -8.29 23.00
CA ALA A 104 -8.70 -9.44 22.69
C ALA A 104 -9.81 -9.63 23.75
N THR A 105 -11.06 -9.55 23.31
CA THR A 105 -12.26 -9.53 24.18
C THR A 105 -13.24 -10.63 23.75
N ASP A 106 -13.93 -11.23 24.72
CA ASP A 106 -14.99 -12.18 24.44
C ASP A 106 -16.30 -11.44 24.15
N LEU A 107 -16.91 -11.77 23.04
CA LEU A 107 -18.15 -11.19 22.56
C LEU A 107 -19.22 -12.29 22.45
N THR A 108 -20.42 -12.02 22.93
CA THR A 108 -21.58 -12.87 22.63
C THR A 108 -22.39 -12.22 21.52
N ILE A 109 -22.57 -12.97 20.42
CA ILE A 109 -23.34 -12.53 19.25
C ILE A 109 -24.66 -13.29 19.13
N ASP A 110 -25.58 -12.72 18.36
CA ASP A 110 -26.80 -13.39 17.93
C ASP A 110 -26.58 -14.05 16.56
N PRO A 111 -26.48 -15.41 16.47
CA PRO A 111 -26.28 -16.10 15.20
C PRO A 111 -27.48 -16.00 14.24
N ALA A 112 -28.63 -15.53 14.69
CA ALA A 112 -29.80 -15.27 13.82
C ALA A 112 -29.61 -13.99 12.98
N CYS A 113 -28.74 -13.09 13.39
CA CYS A 113 -28.37 -11.93 12.59
C CYS A 113 -27.61 -12.37 11.33
N ARG A 114 -28.04 -11.88 10.15
CA ARG A 114 -27.43 -12.25 8.85
C ARG A 114 -25.92 -12.04 8.81
N LEU A 115 -25.42 -10.98 9.43
CA LEU A 115 -23.98 -10.68 9.47
C LEU A 115 -23.16 -11.80 10.13
N PHE A 116 -23.76 -12.49 11.11
CA PHE A 116 -23.13 -13.54 11.91
C PHE A 116 -23.58 -14.95 11.55
N ALA A 117 -24.24 -15.10 10.41
CA ALA A 117 -24.73 -16.42 9.96
C ALA A 117 -23.61 -17.47 9.93
N GLY A 118 -23.87 -18.61 10.54
CA GLY A 118 -22.92 -19.73 10.59
C GLY A 118 -21.78 -19.57 11.61
N LEU A 119 -21.82 -18.55 12.46
CA LEU A 119 -20.87 -18.38 13.56
C LEU A 119 -21.43 -18.90 14.87
N GLU A 120 -20.53 -19.39 15.74
CA GLU A 120 -20.89 -19.75 17.11
C GLU A 120 -21.24 -18.50 17.94
N PRO A 121 -22.13 -18.61 18.96
CA PRO A 121 -22.52 -17.45 19.76
C PRO A 121 -21.39 -16.72 20.48
N ARG A 122 -20.32 -17.44 20.83
CA ARG A 122 -19.15 -16.85 21.47
C ARG A 122 -18.06 -16.60 20.46
N GLN A 123 -17.57 -15.37 20.42
CA GLN A 123 -16.52 -14.91 19.52
C GLN A 123 -15.38 -14.27 20.29
N ARG A 124 -14.17 -14.46 19.81
CA ARG A 124 -12.97 -13.72 20.28
C ARG A 124 -12.66 -12.63 19.28
N VAL A 125 -12.70 -11.36 19.72
CA VAL A 125 -12.58 -10.19 18.83
C VAL A 125 -11.57 -9.18 19.39
N LEU A 126 -11.00 -8.35 18.51
CA LEU A 126 -10.18 -7.21 18.93
C LEU A 126 -11.07 -5.99 19.17
N MET A 127 -11.12 -5.51 20.41
CA MET A 127 -11.68 -4.22 20.79
C MET A 127 -10.58 -3.16 20.89
N SER A 128 -10.91 -1.92 20.47
CA SER A 128 -10.02 -0.75 20.60
C SER A 128 -10.85 0.52 20.57
N HIS A 129 -11.55 0.82 21.65
CA HIS A 129 -12.44 1.98 21.73
C HIS A 129 -12.55 2.56 23.14
N GLY A 130 -12.73 3.89 23.22
CA GLY A 130 -13.02 4.61 24.46
C GLY A 130 -14.48 5.06 24.57
N ASP A 131 -15.20 5.13 23.46
CA ASP A 131 -16.61 5.52 23.39
C ASP A 131 -17.48 4.30 23.11
N SER A 132 -18.74 4.33 23.57
CA SER A 132 -19.69 3.24 23.39
C SER A 132 -21.08 3.75 23.07
N VAL A 133 -21.84 2.97 22.29
CA VAL A 133 -23.26 3.19 22.05
C VAL A 133 -24.02 2.99 23.36
N GLN A 134 -24.79 4.01 23.78
CA GLN A 134 -25.62 4.02 24.98
C GLN A 134 -27.11 3.81 24.64
N GLU A 135 -27.57 4.49 23.58
CA GLU A 135 -28.93 4.34 23.07
C GLU A 135 -28.86 4.04 21.57
N LEU A 136 -29.68 3.08 21.15
CA LEU A 136 -29.76 2.70 19.73
C LEU A 136 -30.57 3.71 18.94
N ALA A 137 -30.14 3.98 17.74
CA ALA A 137 -30.97 4.69 16.77
C ALA A 137 -32.25 3.88 16.43
N PRO A 138 -33.35 4.56 16.03
CA PRO A 138 -34.57 3.86 15.61
C PRO A 138 -34.32 2.83 14.51
N GLY A 139 -34.86 1.62 14.68
CA GLY A 139 -34.74 0.51 13.77
C GLY A 139 -33.59 -0.45 14.07
N PHE A 140 -32.61 -0.03 14.87
CA PHE A 140 -31.52 -0.93 15.24
C PHE A 140 -31.88 -1.85 16.39
N THR A 141 -31.27 -3.04 16.38
CA THR A 141 -31.26 -4.02 17.47
C THR A 141 -29.83 -4.35 17.87
N ILE A 142 -29.63 -4.75 19.11
CA ILE A 142 -28.32 -5.22 19.57
C ILE A 142 -28.18 -6.68 19.14
N VAL A 143 -27.14 -6.96 18.36
CA VAL A 143 -26.83 -8.31 17.87
C VAL A 143 -25.47 -8.83 18.36
N GLY A 144 -24.80 -8.05 19.22
CA GLY A 144 -23.57 -8.46 19.91
C GLY A 144 -23.31 -7.65 21.17
N ARG A 145 -22.82 -8.35 22.24
CA ARG A 145 -22.44 -7.72 23.53
C ARG A 145 -21.15 -8.30 24.06
N SER A 146 -20.26 -7.43 24.52
CA SER A 146 -19.19 -7.77 25.45
C SER A 146 -19.69 -7.62 26.91
N ALA A 147 -18.81 -7.84 27.88
CA ALA A 147 -19.13 -7.61 29.28
C ALA A 147 -19.37 -6.11 29.58
N GLY A 148 -18.74 -5.21 28.85
CA GLY A 148 -18.73 -3.77 29.10
C GLY A 148 -19.46 -2.90 28.09
N ALA A 149 -19.76 -3.42 26.88
CA ALA A 149 -20.26 -2.57 25.81
C ALA A 149 -21.24 -3.27 24.85
N VAL A 150 -21.94 -2.46 24.05
CA VAL A 150 -22.65 -2.90 22.85
C VAL A 150 -21.58 -3.20 21.79
N GLY A 151 -21.41 -4.47 21.47
CA GLY A 151 -20.37 -4.94 20.55
C GLY A 151 -20.81 -5.02 19.09
N ALA A 152 -22.12 -5.14 18.82
CA ALA A 152 -22.67 -5.08 17.46
C ALA A 152 -24.15 -4.67 17.46
N ILE A 153 -24.52 -3.95 16.39
CA ILE A 153 -25.91 -3.50 16.12
C ILE A 153 -26.29 -3.81 14.69
N ALA A 154 -27.58 -4.02 14.42
CA ALA A 154 -28.09 -4.22 13.08
C ALA A 154 -29.48 -3.59 12.89
N ASP A 155 -29.71 -3.03 11.71
CA ASP A 155 -31.01 -2.77 11.12
C ASP A 155 -31.08 -3.55 9.79
N GLU A 156 -31.56 -4.78 9.88
CA GLU A 156 -31.58 -5.69 8.72
C GLU A 156 -32.54 -5.23 7.64
N ALA A 157 -33.55 -4.46 7.99
CA ALA A 157 -34.53 -3.93 7.03
C ALA A 157 -33.88 -2.90 6.07
N ARG A 158 -32.96 -2.08 6.59
CA ARG A 158 -32.18 -1.12 5.79
C ARG A 158 -30.85 -1.69 5.30
N GLY A 159 -30.43 -2.87 5.76
CA GLY A 159 -29.13 -3.45 5.47
C GLY A 159 -27.97 -2.74 6.18
N PHE A 160 -28.22 -2.15 7.36
CA PHE A 160 -27.22 -1.43 8.14
C PHE A 160 -26.71 -2.30 9.29
N TYR A 161 -25.41 -2.48 9.34
CA TYR A 161 -24.71 -3.27 10.35
C TYR A 161 -23.58 -2.48 10.97
N GLY A 162 -23.40 -2.60 12.26
CA GLY A 162 -22.30 -1.97 12.97
C GLY A 162 -21.63 -2.95 13.92
N VAL A 163 -20.29 -2.95 13.93
CA VAL A 163 -19.46 -3.71 14.86
C VAL A 163 -18.50 -2.79 15.58
N GLN A 164 -18.38 -2.92 16.91
CA GLN A 164 -17.48 -2.12 17.72
C GLN A 164 -16.03 -2.64 17.63
N PHE A 165 -15.87 -3.89 17.29
CA PHE A 165 -14.60 -4.57 17.11
C PHE A 165 -14.09 -4.44 15.68
N HIS A 166 -12.86 -4.89 15.46
CA HIS A 166 -12.16 -4.82 14.18
C HIS A 166 -12.15 -6.19 13.47
N PRO A 167 -13.08 -6.46 12.52
CA PRO A 167 -13.10 -7.72 11.77
C PRO A 167 -11.95 -7.86 10.78
N GLU A 168 -11.31 -6.77 10.40
CA GLU A 168 -10.22 -6.72 9.43
C GLU A 168 -8.88 -7.23 9.97
N VAL A 169 -8.70 -7.33 11.28
CA VAL A 169 -7.43 -7.74 11.90
C VAL A 169 -7.43 -9.21 12.29
N ASP A 170 -6.25 -9.83 12.28
CA ASP A 170 -6.09 -11.28 12.55
C ASP A 170 -6.41 -11.69 13.99
N LEU A 171 -6.47 -10.75 14.94
CA LEU A 171 -6.88 -10.99 16.32
C LEU A 171 -8.40 -11.19 16.50
N THR A 172 -9.20 -10.94 15.46
CA THR A 172 -10.61 -11.29 15.40
C THR A 172 -10.75 -12.63 14.66
N GLU A 173 -11.02 -13.72 15.40
CA GLU A 173 -10.93 -15.10 14.91
C GLU A 173 -11.70 -15.35 13.62
N HIS A 174 -12.94 -14.86 13.52
CA HIS A 174 -13.81 -15.04 12.36
C HIS A 174 -14.06 -13.76 11.56
N GLY A 175 -13.14 -12.77 11.70
CA GLY A 175 -13.27 -11.47 11.03
C GLY A 175 -13.40 -11.57 9.51
N ARG A 176 -12.62 -12.49 8.89
CA ARG A 176 -12.69 -12.76 7.45
C ARG A 176 -14.08 -13.29 7.02
N GLN A 177 -14.69 -14.16 7.85
CA GLN A 177 -16.02 -14.69 7.57
C GLN A 177 -17.10 -13.61 7.68
N ILE A 178 -17.03 -12.74 8.71
CA ILE A 178 -17.94 -11.59 8.89
C ILE A 178 -17.89 -10.66 7.67
N LEU A 179 -16.68 -10.31 7.21
CA LEU A 179 -16.50 -9.49 6.00
C LEU A 179 -17.03 -10.20 4.76
N ALA A 180 -16.77 -11.52 4.60
CA ALA A 180 -17.28 -12.30 3.49
C ALA A 180 -18.81 -12.32 3.46
N THR A 181 -19.48 -12.56 4.60
CA THR A 181 -20.94 -12.54 4.72
C THR A 181 -21.50 -11.16 4.35
N PHE A 182 -20.86 -10.08 4.82
CA PHE A 182 -21.31 -8.73 4.43
C PHE A 182 -21.21 -8.52 2.93
N LEU A 183 -20.08 -8.90 2.31
CA LEU A 183 -19.85 -8.70 0.88
C LEU A 183 -20.73 -9.60 0.02
N SER A 184 -20.77 -10.91 0.29
CA SER A 184 -21.48 -11.88 -0.55
C SER A 184 -22.99 -11.91 -0.28
N ASP A 185 -23.39 -12.07 0.98
CA ASP A 185 -24.77 -12.42 1.32
C ASP A 185 -25.64 -11.19 1.52
N ILE A 186 -25.02 -10.08 2.02
CA ILE A 186 -25.73 -8.83 2.29
C ILE A 186 -25.64 -7.89 1.09
N CYS A 187 -24.46 -7.65 0.54
CA CYS A 187 -24.26 -6.79 -0.64
C CYS A 187 -24.53 -7.52 -1.96
N GLY A 188 -24.57 -8.85 -1.98
CA GLY A 188 -24.80 -9.66 -3.19
C GLY A 188 -23.63 -9.58 -4.19
N LEU A 189 -22.40 -9.47 -3.70
CA LEU A 189 -21.21 -9.38 -4.52
C LEU A 189 -20.67 -10.78 -4.83
N ALA A 190 -20.37 -11.07 -6.10
CA ALA A 190 -19.98 -12.41 -6.55
C ALA A 190 -18.49 -12.72 -6.36
N GLY A 191 -17.67 -11.77 -5.93
CA GLY A 191 -16.23 -11.98 -5.75
C GLY A 191 -15.50 -12.22 -7.07
N ASN A 192 -15.82 -11.46 -8.11
CA ASN A 192 -15.31 -11.63 -9.47
C ASN A 192 -14.06 -10.75 -9.78
N TYR A 193 -13.49 -10.11 -8.78
CA TYR A 193 -12.29 -9.29 -8.91
C TYR A 193 -11.03 -10.14 -8.75
N VAL A 194 -10.77 -10.98 -9.75
CA VAL A 194 -9.68 -11.97 -9.72
C VAL A 194 -8.36 -11.39 -10.23
N LEU A 195 -7.25 -11.99 -9.78
CA LEU A 195 -5.90 -11.47 -10.03
C LEU A 195 -5.54 -11.45 -11.52
N GLU A 196 -5.96 -12.46 -12.26
CA GLU A 196 -5.70 -12.60 -13.70
C GLU A 196 -6.30 -11.45 -14.50
N ASP A 197 -7.56 -11.12 -14.26
CA ASP A 197 -8.27 -10.03 -14.94
C ASP A 197 -7.65 -8.67 -14.58
N ARG A 198 -7.15 -8.53 -13.36
CA ARG A 198 -6.47 -7.33 -12.89
C ARG A 198 -5.11 -7.15 -13.57
N ILE A 199 -4.35 -8.24 -13.81
CA ILE A 199 -3.09 -8.21 -14.56
C ILE A 199 -3.37 -7.74 -15.99
N GLU A 200 -4.37 -8.32 -16.67
CA GLU A 200 -4.74 -7.91 -18.03
C GLU A 200 -5.23 -6.44 -18.08
N THR A 201 -5.99 -6.01 -17.07
CA THR A 201 -6.40 -4.60 -16.93
C THR A 201 -5.20 -3.68 -16.78
N ALA A 202 -4.22 -4.04 -15.94
CA ALA A 202 -2.99 -3.27 -15.76
C ALA A 202 -2.18 -3.18 -17.06
N ILE A 203 -2.04 -4.30 -17.80
CA ILE A 203 -1.38 -4.35 -19.09
C ILE A 203 -2.08 -3.45 -20.10
N ALA A 204 -3.41 -3.51 -20.18
CA ALA A 204 -4.20 -2.66 -21.08
C ALA A 204 -4.03 -1.17 -20.74
N LYS A 205 -4.06 -0.81 -19.46
CA LYS A 205 -3.81 0.56 -18.99
C LYS A 205 -2.41 1.04 -19.36
N ILE A 206 -1.38 0.21 -19.14
CA ILE A 206 0.01 0.55 -19.51
C ILE A 206 0.09 0.84 -21.01
N ARG A 207 -0.44 -0.05 -21.86
CA ARG A 207 -0.46 0.15 -23.32
C ARG A 207 -1.15 1.44 -23.74
N ALA A 208 -2.30 1.71 -23.16
CA ALA A 208 -3.09 2.91 -23.49
C ALA A 208 -2.39 4.21 -23.05
N THR A 209 -1.68 4.16 -21.91
CA THR A 209 -0.99 5.33 -21.36
C THR A 209 0.32 5.62 -22.09
N VAL A 210 1.13 4.59 -22.33
CA VAL A 210 2.48 4.73 -22.89
C VAL A 210 2.47 4.85 -24.41
N GLY A 211 1.58 4.13 -25.07
CA GLY A 211 1.56 4.11 -26.54
C GLY A 211 2.88 3.58 -27.13
N ALA A 212 3.48 4.38 -28.03
CA ALA A 212 4.73 4.03 -28.71
C ALA A 212 5.99 4.63 -28.05
N HIS A 213 5.84 5.35 -26.93
CA HIS A 213 6.97 5.99 -26.24
C HIS A 213 7.86 4.97 -25.52
N PRO A 214 9.17 5.22 -25.42
CA PRO A 214 10.06 4.43 -24.59
C PRO A 214 9.72 4.59 -23.09
N VAL A 215 10.05 3.55 -22.31
CA VAL A 215 9.85 3.56 -20.86
C VAL A 215 11.15 3.19 -20.17
N LEU A 216 11.55 4.00 -19.19
CA LEU A 216 12.66 3.73 -18.30
C LEU A 216 12.15 3.25 -16.95
N VAL A 217 12.62 2.10 -16.50
CA VAL A 217 12.27 1.52 -15.19
C VAL A 217 13.53 1.22 -14.38
N LEU A 218 13.57 1.73 -13.14
CA LEU A 218 14.65 1.41 -12.21
C LEU A 218 14.33 0.11 -11.47
N VAL A 219 15.24 -0.87 -11.56
CA VAL A 219 15.11 -2.17 -10.88
C VAL A 219 16.10 -2.26 -9.72
N SER A 220 15.61 -2.05 -8.51
CA SER A 220 16.41 -2.09 -7.29
C SER A 220 16.72 -3.50 -6.77
N GLY A 221 16.15 -4.55 -7.39
CA GLY A 221 16.23 -5.93 -6.91
C GLY A 221 15.14 -6.32 -5.91
N GLY A 222 14.31 -5.39 -5.49
CA GLY A 222 13.08 -5.69 -4.74
C GLY A 222 11.99 -6.26 -5.63
N VAL A 223 11.07 -7.04 -5.06
CA VAL A 223 9.96 -7.65 -5.80
C VAL A 223 9.09 -6.60 -6.51
N ASP A 224 8.88 -5.43 -5.90
CA ASP A 224 8.01 -4.39 -6.46
C ASP A 224 8.55 -3.84 -7.78
N SER A 225 9.85 -3.50 -7.81
CA SER A 225 10.52 -3.02 -9.03
C SER A 225 10.64 -4.12 -10.10
N ALA A 226 10.84 -5.38 -9.69
CA ALA A 226 10.88 -6.50 -10.61
C ALA A 226 9.51 -6.76 -11.26
N VAL A 227 8.43 -6.68 -10.49
CA VAL A 227 7.04 -6.81 -10.99
C VAL A 227 6.70 -5.65 -11.91
N SER A 228 7.08 -4.41 -11.54
CA SER A 228 6.92 -3.23 -12.39
C SER A 228 7.57 -3.46 -13.76
N ALA A 229 8.84 -3.88 -13.77
CA ALA A 229 9.57 -4.16 -15.00
C ALA A 229 8.92 -5.28 -15.82
N ALA A 230 8.52 -6.39 -15.20
CA ALA A 230 7.88 -7.51 -15.89
C ALA A 230 6.50 -7.15 -16.48
N LEU A 231 5.69 -6.32 -15.79
CA LEU A 231 4.42 -5.79 -16.31
C LEU A 231 4.64 -4.92 -17.55
N LEU A 232 5.64 -4.04 -17.50
CA LEU A 232 6.01 -3.19 -18.63
C LEU A 232 6.47 -4.03 -19.82
N LEU A 233 7.35 -5.00 -19.59
CA LEU A 233 7.83 -5.90 -20.63
C LEU A 233 6.68 -6.66 -21.29
N LYS A 234 5.75 -7.20 -20.49
CA LYS A 234 4.58 -7.92 -21.02
C LYS A 234 3.61 -7.00 -21.74
N ALA A 235 3.50 -5.76 -21.33
CA ALA A 235 2.61 -4.78 -21.96
C ALA A 235 3.16 -4.22 -23.26
N LEU A 236 4.44 -3.86 -23.31
CA LEU A 236 5.04 -3.04 -24.37
C LEU A 236 6.03 -3.80 -25.25
N GLY A 237 6.56 -4.92 -24.74
CA GLY A 237 7.62 -5.66 -25.42
C GLY A 237 9.03 -5.13 -25.10
N PRO A 238 10.08 -5.91 -25.52
CA PRO A 238 11.45 -5.65 -25.10
C PRO A 238 12.07 -4.39 -25.71
N GLU A 239 11.60 -3.96 -26.88
CA GLU A 239 12.19 -2.82 -27.62
C GLU A 239 11.84 -1.45 -27.01
N GLN A 240 10.73 -1.37 -26.24
CA GLN A 240 10.29 -0.11 -25.64
C GLN A 240 10.74 0.05 -24.17
N VAL A 241 11.22 -1.02 -23.51
CA VAL A 241 11.47 -1.01 -22.06
C VAL A 241 12.94 -1.04 -21.74
N TYR A 242 13.43 0.03 -21.14
CA TYR A 242 14.80 0.22 -20.69
C TYR A 242 14.88 -0.04 -19.19
N ALA A 243 15.42 -1.21 -18.80
CA ALA A 243 15.59 -1.58 -17.41
C ALA A 243 16.96 -1.15 -16.90
N VAL A 244 16.99 -0.30 -15.86
CA VAL A 244 18.21 0.19 -15.26
C VAL A 244 18.40 -0.43 -13.88
N HIS A 245 19.53 -1.10 -13.67
CA HIS A 245 19.97 -1.57 -12.37
C HIS A 245 21.22 -0.82 -11.94
N ILE A 246 21.15 -0.16 -10.78
CA ILE A 246 22.29 0.56 -10.19
C ILE A 246 22.86 -0.29 -9.05
N ASP A 247 24.10 -0.75 -9.24
CA ASP A 247 24.87 -1.42 -8.20
C ASP A 247 25.58 -0.36 -7.34
N HIS A 248 25.04 -0.10 -6.17
CA HIS A 248 25.57 0.88 -5.23
C HIS A 248 26.67 0.32 -4.28
N GLY A 249 27.11 -0.90 -4.50
CA GLY A 249 28.16 -1.54 -3.69
C GLY A 249 27.74 -2.07 -2.34
N LEU A 250 26.49 -1.80 -1.91
CA LEU A 250 25.91 -2.20 -0.61
C LEU A 250 24.85 -3.30 -0.77
N MET A 251 24.79 -3.91 -1.97
CA MET A 251 23.97 -5.06 -2.27
C MET A 251 24.51 -6.32 -1.60
N ARG A 252 23.67 -7.34 -1.48
CA ARG A 252 24.14 -8.68 -1.06
C ARG A 252 25.12 -9.24 -2.08
N LYS A 253 25.98 -10.17 -1.64
CA LYS A 253 26.96 -10.83 -2.50
C LYS A 253 26.29 -11.46 -3.74
N GLY A 254 26.74 -11.09 -4.93
CA GLY A 254 26.24 -11.60 -6.20
C GLY A 254 24.80 -11.17 -6.56
N GLU A 255 24.20 -10.28 -5.79
CA GLU A 255 22.80 -9.87 -5.99
C GLU A 255 22.60 -9.13 -7.29
N SER A 256 23.47 -8.16 -7.62
CA SER A 256 23.39 -7.41 -8.86
C SER A 256 23.54 -8.32 -10.08
N ASP A 257 24.43 -9.31 -10.04
CA ASP A 257 24.60 -10.31 -11.11
C ASP A 257 23.31 -11.12 -11.27
N ARG A 258 22.72 -11.57 -10.17
CA ARG A 258 21.49 -12.36 -10.19
C ARG A 258 20.29 -11.56 -10.70
N ILE A 259 20.15 -10.30 -10.32
CA ILE A 259 19.09 -9.41 -10.84
C ILE A 259 19.21 -9.28 -12.35
N CYS A 260 20.41 -8.97 -12.85
CA CYS A 260 20.64 -8.83 -14.28
C CYS A 260 20.40 -10.14 -15.03
N GLN A 261 20.80 -11.28 -14.46
CA GLN A 261 20.52 -12.58 -15.04
C GLN A 261 19.00 -12.83 -15.17
N VAL A 262 18.24 -12.61 -14.10
CA VAL A 262 16.77 -12.81 -14.10
C VAL A 262 16.10 -11.89 -15.11
N LEU A 263 16.50 -10.63 -15.20
CA LEU A 263 15.95 -9.70 -16.19
C LEU A 263 16.26 -10.16 -17.62
N GLY A 264 17.47 -10.66 -17.87
CA GLY A 264 17.83 -11.28 -19.16
C GLY A 264 16.99 -12.52 -19.48
N GLU A 265 16.79 -13.41 -18.49
CA GLU A 265 15.92 -14.61 -18.63
C GLU A 265 14.45 -14.23 -18.91
N LEU A 266 13.95 -13.10 -18.38
CA LEU A 266 12.63 -12.56 -18.67
C LEU A 266 12.52 -11.95 -20.08
N GLY A 267 13.62 -11.71 -20.77
CA GLY A 267 13.67 -11.25 -22.17
C GLY A 267 13.90 -9.75 -22.35
N PHE A 268 14.46 -9.05 -21.36
CA PHE A 268 14.88 -7.66 -21.56
C PHE A 268 16.04 -7.54 -22.52
N THR A 269 15.90 -6.75 -23.59
CA THR A 269 16.96 -6.43 -24.56
C THR A 269 17.74 -5.18 -24.18
N HIS A 270 17.05 -4.18 -23.57
CA HIS A 270 17.66 -2.96 -23.08
C HIS A 270 17.85 -3.04 -21.56
N LEU A 271 18.86 -3.82 -21.14
CA LEU A 271 19.23 -3.97 -19.73
C LEU A 271 20.54 -3.21 -19.46
N ILE A 272 20.46 -2.18 -18.63
CA ILE A 272 21.59 -1.33 -18.27
C ILE A 272 21.97 -1.63 -16.82
N ARG A 273 23.20 -2.15 -16.63
CA ARG A 273 23.80 -2.24 -15.28
C ARG A 273 24.80 -1.11 -15.12
N ARG A 274 24.64 -0.30 -14.09
CA ARG A 274 25.58 0.74 -13.71
C ARG A 274 26.24 0.37 -12.38
N ASP A 275 27.53 0.08 -12.40
CA ASP A 275 28.35 0.03 -11.19
C ASP A 275 28.62 1.49 -10.75
N ALA A 276 28.12 1.85 -9.58
CA ALA A 276 28.23 3.19 -9.01
C ALA A 276 28.79 3.13 -7.59
N ALA A 277 29.37 2.00 -7.16
CA ALA A 277 29.83 1.82 -5.79
C ALA A 277 30.78 2.94 -5.34
N ASP A 278 31.73 3.35 -6.19
CA ASP A 278 32.68 4.42 -5.86
C ASP A 278 31.96 5.75 -5.60
N ALA A 279 30.98 6.09 -6.43
CA ALA A 279 30.19 7.31 -6.23
C ALA A 279 29.42 7.25 -4.90
N PHE A 280 28.79 6.12 -4.57
CA PHE A 280 28.04 5.98 -3.30
C PHE A 280 28.93 6.08 -2.07
N PHE A 281 30.17 5.61 -2.12
CA PHE A 281 31.06 5.63 -0.97
C PHE A 281 31.84 6.93 -0.78
N HIS A 282 32.22 7.58 -1.88
CA HIS A 282 33.23 8.64 -1.85
C HIS A 282 32.74 10.00 -2.33
N ASP A 283 31.62 10.07 -3.05
CA ASP A 283 31.08 11.36 -3.50
C ASP A 283 30.47 12.14 -2.33
N THR A 284 30.52 13.47 -2.49
CA THR A 284 29.77 14.42 -1.67
C THR A 284 28.66 15.05 -2.50
N VAL A 285 27.62 15.53 -1.84
CA VAL A 285 26.50 16.24 -2.44
C VAL A 285 26.15 17.47 -1.64
N GLU A 286 25.60 18.49 -2.30
CA GLU A 286 25.07 19.66 -1.62
C GLU A 286 23.60 19.45 -1.28
N VAL A 287 23.25 19.49 0.01
CA VAL A 287 21.89 19.35 0.52
C VAL A 287 21.59 20.54 1.43
N ASP A 288 20.54 21.29 1.14
CA ASP A 288 20.14 22.48 1.91
C ASP A 288 21.27 23.50 2.12
N GLY A 289 22.15 23.69 1.10
CA GLY A 289 23.30 24.62 1.15
C GLY A 289 24.48 24.13 2.00
N ARG A 290 24.50 22.84 2.35
CA ARG A 290 25.58 22.21 3.12
C ARG A 290 26.10 20.99 2.34
N GLU A 291 27.43 20.85 2.29
CA GLU A 291 28.08 19.68 1.74
C GLU A 291 27.89 18.51 2.68
N LEU A 292 27.38 17.40 2.13
CA LEU A 292 27.10 16.15 2.84
C LEU A 292 27.91 15.01 2.21
N GLY A 293 28.58 14.23 3.05
CA GLY A 293 29.38 13.08 2.60
C GLY A 293 30.87 13.23 2.90
N PRO A 294 31.70 12.28 2.48
CA PRO A 294 31.32 11.01 1.87
C PRO A 294 30.59 10.05 2.82
N LEU A 295 29.91 9.02 2.29
CA LEU A 295 29.16 8.06 3.10
C LEU A 295 30.01 7.39 4.19
N THR A 296 31.28 7.15 3.89
CA THR A 296 32.25 6.55 4.80
C THR A 296 32.58 7.43 6.02
N ALA A 297 32.28 8.72 5.97
CA ALA A 297 32.50 9.68 7.06
C ALA A 297 31.24 9.98 7.87
N LEU A 298 30.06 9.56 7.42
CA LEU A 298 28.78 9.85 8.07
C LEU A 298 28.45 8.81 9.12
N ALA A 299 28.03 9.24 10.31
CA ALA A 299 27.51 8.40 11.37
C ALA A 299 25.99 8.42 11.46
N ASP A 300 25.36 9.59 11.24
CA ASP A 300 23.92 9.77 11.38
C ASP A 300 23.13 9.01 10.30
N PRO A 301 22.16 8.15 10.66
CA PRO A 301 21.41 7.36 9.68
C PRO A 301 20.55 8.20 8.73
N GLU A 302 20.08 9.38 9.16
CA GLU A 302 19.25 10.23 8.32
C GLU A 302 20.10 10.99 7.30
N GLU A 303 21.30 11.46 7.70
CA GLU A 303 22.25 12.04 6.77
C GLU A 303 22.71 11.01 5.73
N LYS A 304 22.93 9.75 6.13
CA LYS A 304 23.23 8.65 5.22
C LYS A 304 22.11 8.41 4.21
N ARG A 305 20.84 8.40 4.66
CA ARG A 305 19.70 8.23 3.75
C ARG A 305 19.61 9.35 2.73
N ARG A 306 19.81 10.60 3.17
CA ARG A 306 19.82 11.78 2.28
C ARG A 306 20.92 11.68 1.24
N LEU A 307 22.16 11.43 1.67
CA LEU A 307 23.30 11.27 0.78
C LEU A 307 23.06 10.17 -0.27
N ILE A 308 22.66 8.99 0.18
CA ILE A 308 22.37 7.86 -0.71
C ILE A 308 21.27 8.22 -1.71
N GLY A 309 20.23 8.90 -1.26
CA GLY A 309 19.15 9.37 -2.13
C GLY A 309 19.65 10.30 -3.23
N GLU A 310 20.42 11.32 -2.89
CA GLU A 310 20.96 12.30 -3.85
C GLU A 310 21.95 11.66 -4.84
N ILE A 311 22.82 10.76 -4.37
CA ILE A 311 23.75 10.04 -5.27
C ILE A 311 22.95 9.12 -6.21
N PHE A 312 21.90 8.46 -5.73
CA PHE A 312 21.02 7.68 -6.59
C PHE A 312 20.46 8.52 -7.73
N LEU A 313 19.97 9.71 -7.42
CA LEU A 313 19.41 10.64 -8.39
C LEU A 313 20.45 11.12 -9.39
N LYS A 314 21.68 11.43 -8.90
CA LYS A 314 22.81 11.81 -9.75
C LYS A 314 23.16 10.71 -10.75
N VAL A 315 23.36 9.48 -10.26
CA VAL A 315 23.71 8.32 -11.09
C VAL A 315 22.61 7.99 -12.10
N LEU A 316 21.34 8.03 -11.67
CA LEU A 316 20.20 7.79 -12.56
C LEU A 316 20.13 8.83 -13.69
N ARG A 317 20.39 10.09 -13.38
CA ARG A 317 20.48 11.15 -14.38
C ARG A 317 21.60 10.92 -15.36
N GLU A 318 22.81 10.54 -14.90
CA GLU A 318 23.94 10.22 -15.75
C GLU A 318 23.64 9.07 -16.70
N VAL A 319 23.00 7.99 -16.19
CA VAL A 319 22.57 6.86 -17.00
C VAL A 319 21.57 7.31 -18.06
N ALA A 320 20.53 8.04 -17.64
CA ALA A 320 19.47 8.50 -18.55
C ALA A 320 20.02 9.39 -19.68
N LEU A 321 20.92 10.33 -19.35
CA LEU A 321 21.58 11.18 -20.36
C LEU A 321 22.52 10.43 -21.28
N GLY A 322 23.05 9.27 -20.84
CA GLY A 322 23.90 8.40 -21.66
C GLY A 322 23.12 7.46 -22.60
N LEU A 323 21.79 7.40 -22.45
CA LEU A 323 20.92 6.65 -23.36
C LEU A 323 20.59 7.53 -24.57
N ASP A 324 20.51 6.89 -25.74
CA ASP A 324 20.04 7.57 -26.98
C ASP A 324 18.50 7.67 -26.97
N LEU A 325 17.97 8.37 -25.95
CA LEU A 325 16.54 8.58 -25.73
C LEU A 325 16.23 10.06 -25.57
N ASP A 326 15.13 10.48 -26.19
CA ASP A 326 14.53 11.77 -25.84
C ASP A 326 13.84 11.65 -24.47
N LEU A 327 14.50 12.14 -23.41
CA LEU A 327 13.98 12.08 -22.06
C LEU A 327 12.69 12.87 -21.86
N ASP A 328 12.41 13.82 -22.75
CA ASP A 328 11.18 14.59 -22.74
C ASP A 328 9.96 13.81 -23.30
N GLU A 329 10.22 12.76 -24.07
CA GLU A 329 9.23 11.82 -24.60
C GLU A 329 9.33 10.41 -24.01
N THR A 330 10.16 10.21 -22.98
CA THR A 330 10.34 8.95 -22.30
C THR A 330 9.50 8.87 -21.04
N PHE A 331 8.73 7.80 -20.87
CA PHE A 331 8.02 7.51 -19.63
C PHE A 331 8.98 7.03 -18.53
N TRP A 332 8.74 7.51 -17.31
CA TRP A 332 9.44 7.06 -16.12
C TRP A 332 8.50 6.17 -15.29
N ALA A 333 8.85 4.90 -15.19
CA ALA A 333 8.02 3.95 -14.46
C ALA A 333 8.43 3.87 -12.99
N GLN A 334 7.42 3.89 -12.13
CA GLN A 334 7.55 3.74 -10.69
C GLN A 334 6.75 2.53 -10.22
N GLY A 335 7.33 1.74 -9.33
CA GLY A 335 6.71 0.55 -8.76
C GLY A 335 6.04 0.80 -7.41
N THR A 336 5.48 2.01 -7.21
CA THR A 336 4.81 2.39 -5.97
C THR A 336 3.57 1.55 -5.75
N LEU A 337 3.41 1.02 -4.55
CA LEU A 337 2.30 0.16 -4.20
C LEU A 337 1.04 0.97 -3.84
N ARG A 338 -0.12 0.32 -3.96
CA ARG A 338 -1.42 0.91 -3.60
C ARG A 338 -1.44 1.53 -2.19
N PRO A 339 -0.95 0.88 -1.12
CA PRO A 339 -0.92 1.50 0.21
C PRO A 339 -0.11 2.80 0.28
N ASP A 340 1.01 2.87 -0.44
CA ASP A 340 1.86 4.07 -0.46
C ASP A 340 1.21 5.19 -1.27
N LEU A 341 0.51 4.84 -2.36
CA LEU A 341 -0.29 5.80 -3.15
C LEU A 341 -1.48 6.35 -2.36
N ILE A 342 -2.14 5.52 -1.55
CA ILE A 342 -3.18 5.95 -0.62
C ILE A 342 -2.59 6.98 0.37
N GLU A 343 -1.41 6.70 0.96
CA GLU A 343 -0.74 7.63 1.88
C GLU A 343 -0.28 8.93 1.22
N SER A 344 0.16 8.87 -0.02
CA SER A 344 0.65 10.05 -0.76
C SER A 344 -0.45 10.94 -1.35
N GLY A 345 -1.74 10.55 -1.26
CA GLY A 345 -2.88 11.32 -1.79
C GLY A 345 -3.05 11.26 -3.29
N ASN A 346 -2.69 10.16 -3.89
CA ASN A 346 -2.95 9.98 -5.30
C ASN A 346 -4.46 9.97 -5.58
N PRO A 347 -5.01 10.92 -6.37
CA PRO A 347 -6.45 11.02 -6.64
C PRO A 347 -7.04 9.78 -7.33
N GLU A 348 -6.22 8.99 -8.04
CA GLU A 348 -6.66 7.76 -8.70
C GLU A 348 -6.91 6.61 -7.72
N VAL A 349 -6.35 6.67 -6.51
CA VAL A 349 -6.35 5.58 -5.53
C VAL A 349 -7.05 5.99 -4.23
N SER A 350 -6.94 7.25 -3.84
CA SER A 350 -7.58 7.80 -2.65
C SER A 350 -7.79 9.31 -2.81
N GLY A 351 -8.97 9.79 -2.45
CA GLY A 351 -9.29 11.23 -2.44
C GLY A 351 -8.65 12.03 -1.30
N PHE A 352 -7.94 11.36 -0.38
CA PHE A 352 -7.36 12.00 0.80
C PHE A 352 -5.97 11.45 1.08
N ALA A 353 -4.95 12.32 1.04
CA ALA A 353 -3.71 12.04 1.74
C ALA A 353 -2.89 13.28 2.00
N HIS A 354 -2.26 13.28 3.15
CA HIS A 354 -1.16 14.18 3.43
C HIS A 354 0.02 13.86 2.49
N LYS A 355 0.58 14.92 1.90
CA LYS A 355 1.77 14.89 1.06
C LYS A 355 2.95 14.27 1.83
N ILE A 356 3.12 12.96 1.75
CA ILE A 356 4.41 12.35 2.08
C ILE A 356 5.30 12.56 0.86
N LYS A 357 6.26 13.47 0.99
CA LYS A 357 7.28 13.67 -0.02
C LYS A 357 8.10 12.39 -0.15
N THR A 358 7.90 11.65 -1.22
CA THR A 358 8.80 10.57 -1.64
C THR A 358 10.06 11.20 -2.21
N HIS A 359 11.06 11.40 -1.37
CA HIS A 359 12.34 12.02 -1.73
C HIS A 359 13.20 11.20 -2.72
N HIS A 360 12.81 9.97 -3.03
CA HIS A 360 13.65 9.05 -3.82
C HIS A 360 13.52 9.16 -5.34
N ASN A 361 12.63 10.01 -5.87
CA ASN A 361 12.39 10.12 -7.32
C ASN A 361 12.15 11.57 -7.77
N ASP A 362 12.81 12.55 -7.18
CA ASP A 362 12.56 13.98 -7.46
C ASP A 362 13.72 14.67 -8.22
N ILE A 363 14.30 13.97 -9.22
CA ILE A 363 15.23 14.60 -10.15
C ILE A 363 14.48 15.46 -11.17
N GLU A 364 15.17 16.49 -11.68
CA GLU A 364 14.59 17.42 -12.65
C GLU A 364 13.95 16.73 -13.85
N PRO A 365 14.55 15.71 -14.51
CA PRO A 365 13.91 14.98 -15.60
C PRO A 365 12.61 14.30 -15.17
N VAL A 366 12.54 13.68 -13.97
CA VAL A 366 11.32 13.04 -13.46
C VAL A 366 10.26 14.06 -13.07
N ARG A 367 10.64 15.22 -12.51
CA ARG A 367 9.70 16.32 -12.25
C ARG A 367 9.06 16.83 -13.53
N ARG A 368 9.88 17.13 -14.56
CA ARG A 368 9.37 17.53 -15.88
C ARG A 368 8.49 16.47 -16.50
N ALA A 369 8.91 15.19 -16.42
CA ALA A 369 8.11 14.07 -16.90
C ALA A 369 6.76 14.01 -16.17
N ARG A 370 6.73 14.20 -14.84
CA ARG A 370 5.48 14.22 -14.06
C ARG A 370 4.57 15.38 -14.44
N GLU A 371 5.11 16.59 -14.58
CA GLU A 371 4.35 17.77 -15.03
C GLU A 371 3.74 17.60 -16.42
N ARG A 372 4.38 16.81 -17.28
CA ARG A 372 3.96 16.53 -18.65
C ARG A 372 3.14 15.22 -18.77
N GLY A 373 2.93 14.48 -17.67
CA GLY A 373 2.19 13.23 -17.66
C GLY A 373 3.00 12.01 -18.14
N TYR A 374 4.34 12.08 -18.18
CA TYR A 374 5.23 10.99 -18.58
C TYR A 374 5.75 10.18 -17.38
N VAL A 375 4.99 10.09 -16.31
CA VAL A 375 5.23 9.15 -15.19
C VAL A 375 4.13 8.12 -15.15
N ILE A 376 4.49 6.85 -15.04
CA ILE A 376 3.53 5.76 -14.93
C ILE A 376 3.78 4.94 -13.65
N GLU A 377 2.72 4.77 -12.86
CA GLU A 377 2.70 3.88 -11.71
C GLU A 377 2.16 2.51 -12.15
N THR A 378 3.00 1.49 -12.11
CA THR A 378 2.62 0.15 -12.60
C THR A 378 1.97 -0.72 -11.55
N ASN A 379 2.30 -0.48 -10.28
CA ASN A 379 1.83 -1.28 -9.13
C ASN A 379 0.66 -0.60 -8.39
N TRP A 380 0.01 0.37 -8.99
CA TRP A 380 -1.01 1.24 -8.41
C TRP A 380 -2.20 0.49 -7.79
N ASP A 381 -2.48 -0.73 -8.26
CA ASP A 381 -3.62 -1.54 -7.83
C ASP A 381 -3.24 -2.73 -6.92
N TRP A 382 -1.97 -2.86 -6.51
CA TRP A 382 -1.50 -4.03 -5.78
C TRP A 382 -1.13 -3.74 -4.33
N HIS A 383 -1.57 -4.61 -3.42
CA HIS A 383 -0.99 -4.76 -2.09
C HIS A 383 0.27 -5.64 -2.15
N LYS A 384 1.12 -5.56 -1.10
CA LYS A 384 2.43 -6.25 -1.08
C LYS A 384 2.35 -7.75 -1.35
N ASP A 385 1.34 -8.43 -0.79
CA ASP A 385 1.19 -9.88 -0.98
C ASP A 385 0.69 -10.21 -2.39
N GLU A 386 -0.12 -9.32 -2.97
CA GLU A 386 -0.60 -9.47 -4.35
C GLU A 386 0.54 -9.28 -5.34
N VAL A 387 1.45 -8.32 -5.10
CA VAL A 387 2.65 -8.13 -5.96
C VAL A 387 3.46 -9.40 -6.06
N ARG A 388 3.63 -10.15 -4.96
CA ARG A 388 4.32 -11.45 -4.99
C ARG A 388 3.61 -12.48 -5.86
N GLN A 389 2.27 -12.52 -5.79
CA GLN A 389 1.47 -13.40 -6.64
C GLN A 389 1.53 -12.98 -8.11
N VAL A 390 1.42 -11.68 -8.40
CA VAL A 390 1.61 -11.11 -9.75
C VAL A 390 3.00 -11.48 -10.29
N GLY A 391 4.05 -11.32 -9.48
CA GLY A 391 5.41 -11.68 -9.85
C GLY A 391 5.52 -13.15 -10.30
N ARG A 392 4.96 -14.09 -9.52
CA ARG A 392 4.93 -15.51 -9.90
C ARG A 392 4.20 -15.75 -11.21
N ARG A 393 3.07 -15.07 -11.45
CA ARG A 393 2.29 -15.15 -12.70
C ARG A 393 3.03 -14.57 -13.90
N LEU A 394 3.91 -13.60 -13.67
CA LEU A 394 4.74 -12.98 -14.69
C LEU A 394 6.07 -13.72 -14.93
N GLY A 395 6.33 -14.83 -14.23
CA GLY A 395 7.52 -15.64 -14.40
C GLY A 395 8.73 -15.17 -13.57
N ILE A 396 8.54 -14.28 -12.61
CA ILE A 396 9.61 -13.89 -11.69
C ILE A 396 9.95 -15.07 -10.78
N PRO A 397 11.23 -15.47 -10.65
CA PRO A 397 11.63 -16.58 -9.80
C PRO A 397 11.23 -16.41 -8.34
N GLU A 398 10.94 -17.53 -7.66
CA GLU A 398 10.46 -17.54 -6.27
C GLU A 398 11.42 -16.82 -5.32
N GLU A 399 12.71 -16.93 -5.52
CA GLU A 399 13.74 -16.26 -4.71
C GLU A 399 13.64 -14.72 -4.72
N ILE A 400 13.07 -14.12 -5.78
CA ILE A 400 12.78 -12.69 -5.86
C ILE A 400 11.37 -12.42 -5.37
N ALA A 401 10.39 -13.25 -5.78
CA ALA A 401 8.98 -13.07 -5.44
C ALA A 401 8.70 -13.21 -3.93
N SER A 402 9.36 -14.15 -3.24
CA SER A 402 9.21 -14.38 -1.79
C SER A 402 10.22 -13.63 -0.93
N ARG A 403 11.12 -12.88 -1.55
CA ARG A 403 12.21 -12.20 -0.86
C ARG A 403 11.73 -11.30 0.26
N GLN A 404 12.44 -11.39 1.40
CA GLN A 404 12.22 -10.46 2.50
C GLN A 404 12.62 -9.03 2.07
N PRO A 405 11.87 -8.00 2.52
CA PRO A 405 12.22 -6.62 2.25
C PRO A 405 13.67 -6.32 2.68
N PHE A 406 14.43 -5.78 1.75
CA PHE A 406 15.78 -5.29 2.02
C PHE A 406 15.77 -3.78 1.73
N PRO A 407 16.30 -2.93 2.64
CA PRO A 407 16.22 -1.49 2.44
C PRO A 407 16.93 -1.08 1.16
N GLY A 408 16.33 -0.15 0.40
CA GLY A 408 16.92 0.42 -0.82
C GLY A 408 18.37 0.89 -0.64
N PRO A 409 18.74 1.56 0.48
CA PRO A 409 20.11 1.92 0.81
C PRO A 409 21.03 0.73 1.13
N GLY A 410 20.54 -0.52 1.09
CA GLY A 410 21.30 -1.70 1.44
C GLY A 410 21.78 -1.68 2.89
N LEU A 411 23.00 -2.13 3.11
CA LEU A 411 23.65 -2.10 4.43
C LEU A 411 24.16 -0.70 4.82
N GLY A 412 24.17 0.27 3.91
CA GLY A 412 24.78 1.58 4.11
C GLY A 412 24.28 2.36 5.32
N VAL A 413 22.98 2.27 5.62
CA VAL A 413 22.39 2.94 6.79
C VAL A 413 22.80 2.26 8.11
N ARG A 414 23.14 0.97 8.08
CA ARG A 414 23.49 0.17 9.26
C ARG A 414 24.98 0.11 9.57
N ILE A 415 25.83 0.42 8.59
CA ILE A 415 27.28 0.44 8.80
C ILE A 415 27.64 1.68 9.62
N LEU A 416 28.32 1.50 10.74
CA LEU A 416 28.88 2.59 11.55
C LEU A 416 30.11 3.14 10.85
N ALA A 417 30.21 4.48 10.78
CA ALA A 417 31.42 5.15 10.31
C ALA A 417 32.50 5.08 11.39
N ASP A 418 33.75 4.86 10.98
CA ASP A 418 34.90 4.95 11.87
C ASP A 418 35.49 6.36 11.77
N HIS A 419 35.45 7.10 12.88
CA HIS A 419 35.92 8.49 12.96
C HIS A 419 37.43 8.57 13.24
N GLY A 420 38.30 8.04 12.40
CA GLY A 420 39.70 8.34 12.67
C GLY A 420 40.80 7.51 12.00
N LEU A 421 40.45 6.49 11.32
CA LEU A 421 41.39 5.66 10.54
C LEU A 421 40.97 5.80 9.08
N GLY A 422 41.78 6.31 8.23
CA GLY A 422 41.47 6.57 6.81
C GLY A 422 40.45 5.58 6.26
N GLY A 423 39.32 6.08 5.71
CA GLY A 423 38.12 5.27 5.44
C GLY A 423 38.43 4.01 4.63
N PRO A 424 37.63 2.97 4.82
CA PRO A 424 37.82 1.69 4.12
C PRO A 424 37.64 1.89 2.62
N THR A 425 38.42 1.14 1.85
CA THR A 425 38.28 1.13 0.38
C THR A 425 36.97 0.46 -0.03
N THR A 426 36.47 0.76 -1.22
CA THR A 426 35.29 0.12 -1.80
C THR A 426 35.38 -1.43 -1.77
N ALA A 427 36.59 -1.97 -1.98
CA ALA A 427 36.82 -3.41 -1.94
C ALA A 427 36.60 -3.98 -0.52
N GLU A 428 37.13 -3.34 0.50
CA GLU A 428 36.96 -3.75 1.90
C GLU A 428 35.49 -3.67 2.35
N ILE A 429 34.79 -2.60 1.96
CA ILE A 429 33.34 -2.47 2.27
C ILE A 429 32.54 -3.60 1.60
N ARG A 430 32.83 -3.90 0.33
CA ARG A 430 32.18 -5.01 -0.39
C ARG A 430 32.48 -6.37 0.26
N GLU A 431 33.69 -6.58 0.73
CA GLU A 431 34.09 -7.79 1.44
C GLU A 431 33.34 -7.95 2.76
N VAL A 432 33.25 -6.88 3.57
CA VAL A 432 32.47 -6.85 4.81
C VAL A 432 30.97 -7.07 4.53
N ALA A 433 30.42 -6.40 3.55
CA ALA A 433 29.01 -6.58 3.16
C ALA A 433 28.72 -8.03 2.71
N ALA A 434 29.64 -8.65 1.96
CA ALA A 434 29.56 -10.04 1.56
C ALA A 434 29.63 -10.98 2.77
N PHE A 435 30.58 -10.75 3.69
CA PHE A 435 30.74 -11.52 4.93
C PHE A 435 29.47 -11.47 5.81
N VAL A 436 28.91 -10.27 6.02
CA VAL A 436 27.67 -10.08 6.79
C VAL A 436 26.51 -10.82 6.14
N SER A 437 26.40 -10.76 4.80
CA SER A 437 25.35 -11.47 4.06
C SER A 437 25.44 -12.99 4.18
N GLU A 438 26.66 -13.55 4.26
CA GLU A 438 26.89 -15.00 4.36
C GLU A 438 26.63 -15.53 5.76
N HIS A 439 26.92 -14.77 6.83
CA HIS A 439 26.92 -15.26 8.21
C HIS A 439 25.66 -14.94 9.00
N HIS A 440 24.85 -13.99 8.57
CA HIS A 440 23.65 -13.58 9.30
C HIS A 440 22.33 -14.06 8.68
N GLY A 441 22.39 -15.00 7.74
CA GLY A 441 21.18 -15.53 7.10
C GLY A 441 20.34 -14.43 6.47
N ALA A 442 19.46 -14.73 5.58
CA ALA A 442 18.57 -13.74 4.96
C ALA A 442 17.79 -12.96 6.05
N TYR A 443 18.15 -11.72 6.24
CA TYR A 443 17.29 -10.77 6.93
C TYR A 443 16.14 -10.40 6.01
#